data_cd7387c08d2bafc999a883faea2df9c9
#
_entry.id   cd7387c08d2bafc999a883faea2df9c9
#
_cell.length_a   1.000
_cell.length_b   1.000
_cell.length_c   1.000
_cell.angle_alpha   90.00
_cell.angle_beta   90.00
_cell.angle_gamma   90.00
#
_symmetry.space_group_name_H-M   'P 1'
#
loop_
_entity.id
_entity.type
_entity.pdbx_description
1 polymer ?
#
loop_
_entity_poly.entity_id
_entity_poly.type
_entity_poly.pdbx_seq_one_letter_code
_entity_poly.pdbx_strand_id
1 'polypeptide(L)'
;TLFAAAGLGGEARIVGGAVRDWLAGRAVGDIDMAVNLPIQLIADRLRQIQHIKVINTGLAHGTVTVVDAAQSIELTQTRSDVATDGRHAVVEFQDDWAEDAARRDFTINALYLDAGGRLFDPLGGQADLAAQRLRFVGRATDRVQEDALRMLRYCRFSIDYNGAQYDKQAVEALRGFASLAAGLSGER
;
A
#
# COMPACT_ATOMS: atom_id res chain seq x y z
N THR A 1 -0.83 15.07 -16.40
CA THR A 1 -0.28 14.37 -15.22
C THR A 1 1.17 14.78 -15.01
N LEU A 2 1.68 14.75 -13.75
CA LEU A 2 3.09 15.03 -13.41
C LEU A 2 4.07 14.17 -14.23
N PHE A 3 3.73 12.91 -14.48
CA PHE A 3 4.53 11.99 -15.29
C PHE A 3 4.68 12.45 -16.75
N ALA A 4 3.60 12.91 -17.36
CA ALA A 4 3.66 13.45 -18.72
C ALA A 4 4.50 14.74 -18.76
N ALA A 5 4.36 15.63 -17.76
CA ALA A 5 5.14 16.86 -17.65
C ALA A 5 6.64 16.58 -17.43
N ALA A 6 6.97 15.48 -16.74
CA ALA A 6 8.35 15.04 -16.53
C ALA A 6 8.93 14.24 -17.70
N GLY A 7 8.17 13.99 -18.77
CA GLY A 7 8.59 13.18 -19.92
C GLY A 7 8.87 11.71 -19.56
N LEU A 8 8.17 11.18 -18.57
CA LEU A 8 8.31 9.81 -18.10
C LEU A 8 7.33 8.88 -18.84
N GLY A 9 7.84 7.78 -19.38
CA GLY A 9 7.08 6.79 -20.14
C GLY A 9 6.40 5.70 -19.30
N GLY A 10 6.48 5.77 -17.98
CA GLY A 10 5.87 4.78 -17.08
C GLY A 10 4.47 5.16 -16.62
N GLU A 11 3.95 4.36 -15.69
CA GLU A 11 2.64 4.55 -15.09
C GLU A 11 2.76 4.92 -13.61
N ALA A 12 1.84 5.76 -13.15
CA ALA A 12 1.60 6.05 -11.75
C ALA A 12 0.12 5.78 -11.45
N ARG A 13 -0.15 5.07 -10.35
CA ARG A 13 -1.51 4.74 -9.90
C ARG A 13 -1.69 5.16 -8.46
N ILE A 14 -2.82 5.79 -8.14
CA ILE A 14 -3.24 5.98 -6.74
C ILE A 14 -3.48 4.60 -6.16
N VAL A 15 -3.10 4.37 -4.90
CA VAL A 15 -3.16 3.04 -4.31
C VAL A 15 -3.60 3.05 -2.84
N GLY A 16 -4.08 1.93 -2.36
CA GLY A 16 -4.29 1.68 -0.94
C GLY A 16 -5.43 2.46 -0.32
N GLY A 17 -5.14 3.18 0.77
CA GLY A 17 -6.14 3.87 1.58
C GLY A 17 -7.01 4.84 0.81
N ALA A 18 -6.41 5.65 -0.06
CA ALA A 18 -7.13 6.64 -0.86
C ALA A 18 -8.18 6.00 -1.79
N VAL A 19 -7.81 4.90 -2.48
CA VAL A 19 -8.74 4.18 -3.39
C VAL A 19 -9.83 3.48 -2.59
N ARG A 20 -9.47 2.81 -1.51
CA ARG A 20 -10.42 2.14 -0.61
C ARG A 20 -11.46 3.12 -0.06
N ASP A 21 -11.01 4.25 0.48
CA ASP A 21 -11.89 5.21 1.14
C ASP A 21 -12.80 5.91 0.14
N TRP A 22 -12.27 6.24 -1.05
CA TRP A 22 -13.08 6.74 -2.15
C TRP A 22 -14.18 5.77 -2.58
N LEU A 23 -13.86 4.47 -2.76
CA LEU A 23 -14.85 3.44 -3.10
C LEU A 23 -15.88 3.20 -1.98
N ALA A 24 -15.46 3.37 -0.72
CA ALA A 24 -16.35 3.27 0.45
C ALA A 24 -17.21 4.54 0.68
N GLY A 25 -17.08 5.57 -0.15
CA GLY A 25 -17.78 6.86 0.03
C GLY A 25 -17.31 7.64 1.27
N ARG A 26 -16.08 7.40 1.73
CA ARG A 26 -15.45 8.08 2.87
C ARG A 26 -14.57 9.23 2.41
N ALA A 27 -14.25 10.13 3.33
CA ALA A 27 -13.29 11.19 3.05
C ALA A 27 -11.91 10.58 2.75
N VAL A 28 -11.33 10.98 1.64
CA VAL A 28 -9.98 10.56 1.26
C VAL A 28 -8.97 11.41 2.05
N GLY A 29 -8.06 10.74 2.76
CA GLY A 29 -6.95 11.36 3.47
C GLY A 29 -5.73 11.55 2.57
N ASP A 30 -4.58 11.05 3.05
CA ASP A 30 -3.32 11.11 2.29
C ASP A 30 -3.39 10.29 1.00
N ILE A 31 -2.76 10.82 -0.05
CA ILE A 31 -2.71 10.16 -1.35
C ILE A 31 -1.34 9.51 -1.52
N ASP A 32 -1.35 8.18 -1.55
CA ASP A 32 -0.20 7.37 -1.90
C ASP A 32 -0.31 6.93 -3.36
N MET A 33 0.79 6.98 -4.09
CA MET A 33 0.88 6.50 -5.46
C MET A 33 1.96 5.43 -5.60
N ALA A 34 1.62 4.35 -6.26
CA ALA A 34 2.60 3.38 -6.74
C ALA A 34 3.05 3.75 -8.15
N VAL A 35 4.33 3.51 -8.46
CA VAL A 35 4.97 3.85 -9.73
C VAL A 35 5.81 2.68 -10.24
N ASN A 36 5.73 2.38 -11.53
CA ASN A 36 6.44 1.25 -12.14
C ASN A 36 7.77 1.64 -12.81
N LEU A 37 8.38 2.74 -12.39
CA LEU A 37 9.69 3.20 -12.83
C LEU A 37 10.63 3.35 -11.63
N PRO A 38 11.95 3.28 -11.85
CA PRO A 38 12.93 3.54 -10.79
C PRO A 38 12.68 4.89 -10.11
N ILE A 39 12.52 4.86 -8.79
CA ILE A 39 12.15 6.06 -8.03
C ILE A 39 13.18 7.17 -8.13
N GLN A 40 14.48 6.81 -8.28
CA GLN A 40 15.54 7.79 -8.48
C GLN A 40 15.36 8.56 -9.79
N LEU A 41 15.04 7.86 -10.90
CA LEU A 41 14.76 8.48 -12.18
C LEU A 41 13.58 9.46 -12.07
N ILE A 42 12.52 9.06 -11.41
CA ILE A 42 11.33 9.90 -11.18
C ILE A 42 11.72 11.13 -10.36
N ALA A 43 12.43 10.94 -9.25
CA ALA A 43 12.86 12.03 -8.38
C ALA A 43 13.72 13.06 -9.12
N ASP A 44 14.68 12.61 -9.94
CA ASP A 44 15.58 13.48 -10.68
C ASP A 44 14.84 14.28 -11.78
N ARG A 45 13.85 13.67 -12.42
CA ARG A 45 13.00 14.36 -13.40
C ARG A 45 12.05 15.36 -12.75
N LEU A 46 11.42 15.01 -11.65
CA LEU A 46 10.50 15.90 -10.94
C LEU A 46 11.20 17.12 -10.33
N ARG A 47 12.44 16.98 -9.87
CA ARG A 47 13.27 18.12 -9.39
C ARG A 47 13.54 19.19 -10.44
N GLN A 48 13.41 18.85 -11.73
CA GLN A 48 13.58 19.83 -12.83
C GLN A 48 12.35 20.72 -13.03
N ILE A 49 11.21 20.37 -12.40
CA ILE A 49 9.98 21.15 -12.50
C ILE A 49 9.99 22.22 -11.40
N GLN A 50 9.95 23.48 -11.79
CA GLN A 50 10.23 24.65 -10.96
C GLN A 50 9.42 24.75 -9.63
N HIS A 51 8.18 24.28 -9.62
CA HIS A 51 7.29 24.38 -8.43
C HIS A 51 7.16 23.08 -7.64
N ILE A 52 7.91 22.05 -8.01
CA ILE A 52 7.88 20.73 -7.37
C ILE A 52 9.08 20.56 -6.44
N LYS A 53 8.81 20.20 -5.19
CA LYS A 53 9.84 19.80 -4.22
C LYS A 53 9.80 18.30 -4.01
N VAL A 54 10.94 17.63 -4.16
CA VAL A 54 11.07 16.19 -3.91
C VAL A 54 11.89 15.97 -2.65
N ILE A 55 11.30 15.28 -1.67
CA ILE A 55 11.90 14.95 -0.38
C ILE A 55 12.20 13.46 -0.35
N ASN A 56 13.43 13.09 0.00
CA ASN A 56 13.85 11.70 0.13
C ASN A 56 13.40 11.14 1.49
N THR A 57 12.17 10.69 1.59
CA THR A 57 11.58 10.16 2.84
C THR A 57 11.93 8.70 3.10
N GLY A 58 12.25 7.93 2.05
CA GLY A 58 12.56 6.52 2.16
C GLY A 58 13.20 5.96 0.88
N LEU A 59 14.19 6.65 0.33
CA LEU A 59 14.80 6.31 -0.96
C LEU A 59 15.35 4.87 -1.01
N ALA A 60 15.93 4.39 0.10
CA ALA A 60 16.41 3.00 0.22
C ALA A 60 15.25 1.97 0.13
N HIS A 61 14.02 2.39 0.38
CA HIS A 61 12.81 1.58 0.28
C HIS A 61 11.99 1.91 -0.97
N GLY A 62 12.56 2.69 -1.91
CA GLY A 62 11.88 3.08 -3.15
C GLY A 62 10.81 4.13 -2.97
N THR A 63 10.90 4.99 -1.94
CA THR A 63 9.87 5.99 -1.63
C THR A 63 10.43 7.41 -1.62
N VAL A 64 9.69 8.35 -2.20
CA VAL A 64 9.92 9.79 -2.10
C VAL A 64 8.60 10.52 -1.86
N THR A 65 8.66 11.66 -1.19
CA THR A 65 7.52 12.56 -1.06
C THR A 65 7.66 13.72 -2.04
N VAL A 66 6.63 13.92 -2.84
CA VAL A 66 6.52 15.04 -3.78
C VAL A 66 5.59 16.08 -3.20
N VAL A 67 6.07 17.30 -3.08
CA VAL A 67 5.30 18.43 -2.54
C VAL A 67 5.11 19.46 -3.65
N ASP A 68 3.86 19.79 -3.90
CA ASP A 68 3.40 20.91 -4.69
C ASP A 68 2.78 21.97 -3.75
N ALA A 69 2.54 23.18 -4.24
CA ALA A 69 1.98 24.28 -3.43
C ALA A 69 0.71 23.93 -2.66
N ALA A 70 -0.09 22.96 -3.15
CA ALA A 70 -1.39 22.58 -2.61
C ALA A 70 -1.39 21.29 -1.80
N GLN A 71 -0.44 20.36 -2.05
CA GLN A 71 -0.52 19.01 -1.49
C GLN A 71 0.82 18.28 -1.44
N SER A 72 0.86 17.23 -0.62
CA SER A 72 1.95 16.28 -0.51
C SER A 72 1.49 14.91 -0.98
N ILE A 73 2.27 14.25 -1.82
CA ILE A 73 1.96 12.93 -2.37
C ILE A 73 3.18 12.03 -2.14
N GLU A 74 2.95 10.86 -1.57
CA GLU A 74 3.99 9.84 -1.48
C GLU A 74 4.03 9.00 -2.75
N LEU A 75 5.20 8.88 -3.37
CA LEU A 75 5.45 8.01 -4.52
C LEU A 75 6.30 6.83 -4.06
N THR A 76 5.80 5.62 -4.26
CA THR A 76 6.53 4.38 -3.93
C THR A 76 6.67 3.53 -5.18
N GLN A 77 7.89 3.11 -5.49
CA GLN A 77 8.18 2.19 -6.59
C GLN A 77 7.55 0.82 -6.31
N THR A 78 6.94 0.22 -7.34
CA THR A 78 6.42 -1.15 -7.28
C THR A 78 7.55 -2.13 -6.96
N ARG A 79 7.25 -3.10 -6.09
CA ARG A 79 8.25 -4.07 -5.59
C ARG A 79 7.60 -5.37 -5.17
N SER A 80 8.40 -6.44 -5.10
CA SER A 80 8.09 -7.66 -4.36
C SER A 80 8.96 -7.78 -3.11
N ASP A 81 8.47 -8.44 -2.10
CA ASP A 81 9.22 -8.77 -0.90
C ASP A 81 9.86 -10.15 -1.10
N VAL A 82 11.18 -10.20 -1.28
CA VAL A 82 11.91 -11.45 -1.59
C VAL A 82 12.22 -12.25 -0.32
N ALA A 83 12.47 -11.57 0.79
CA ALA A 83 12.66 -12.17 2.10
C ALA A 83 12.24 -11.20 3.20
N THR A 84 11.66 -11.73 4.27
CA THR A 84 11.28 -10.94 5.46
C THR A 84 11.86 -11.56 6.72
N ASP A 85 12.31 -10.74 7.67
CA ASP A 85 12.80 -11.16 8.99
C ASP A 85 11.78 -10.85 10.10
N GLY A 86 10.53 -10.55 9.73
CA GLY A 86 9.46 -10.13 10.65
C GLY A 86 9.45 -8.64 10.95
N ARG A 87 10.48 -7.89 10.53
CA ARG A 87 10.58 -6.43 10.72
C ARG A 87 11.02 -5.68 9.46
N HIS A 88 11.92 -6.27 8.68
CA HIS A 88 12.46 -5.70 7.46
C HIS A 88 12.24 -6.65 6.30
N ALA A 89 11.90 -6.12 5.14
CA ALA A 89 11.81 -6.88 3.90
C ALA A 89 13.02 -6.55 3.01
N VAL A 90 13.66 -7.59 2.49
CA VAL A 90 14.53 -7.45 1.33
C VAL A 90 13.63 -7.30 0.13
N VAL A 91 13.72 -6.16 -0.54
CA VAL A 91 12.81 -5.81 -1.65
C VAL A 91 13.52 -5.94 -2.99
N GLU A 92 12.79 -6.44 -3.97
CA GLU A 92 13.17 -6.41 -5.38
C GLU A 92 12.21 -5.47 -6.12
N PHE A 93 12.77 -4.46 -6.76
CA PHE A 93 11.97 -3.51 -7.54
C PHE A 93 11.59 -4.13 -8.88
N GLN A 94 10.31 -3.98 -9.25
CA GLN A 94 9.76 -4.52 -10.48
C GLN A 94 8.63 -3.64 -10.99
N ASP A 95 8.15 -3.95 -12.20
CA ASP A 95 7.08 -3.23 -12.88
C ASP A 95 5.71 -3.95 -12.86
N ASP A 96 5.63 -5.11 -12.20
CA ASP A 96 4.39 -5.89 -12.09
C ASP A 96 3.50 -5.39 -10.95
N TRP A 97 2.33 -4.90 -11.32
CA TRP A 97 1.31 -4.41 -10.39
C TRP A 97 0.65 -5.52 -9.56
N ALA A 98 0.56 -6.74 -10.10
CA ALA A 98 -0.02 -7.85 -9.37
C ALA A 98 0.91 -8.33 -8.24
N GLU A 99 2.21 -8.32 -8.49
CA GLU A 99 3.23 -8.63 -7.48
C GLU A 99 3.25 -7.57 -6.38
N ASP A 100 3.18 -6.28 -6.73
CA ASP A 100 3.06 -5.21 -5.71
C ASP A 100 1.78 -5.37 -4.87
N ALA A 101 0.67 -5.80 -5.48
CA ALA A 101 -0.57 -6.08 -4.76
C ALA A 101 -0.42 -7.29 -3.81
N ALA A 102 0.29 -8.34 -4.25
CA ALA A 102 0.46 -9.58 -3.49
C ALA A 102 1.23 -9.42 -2.17
N ARG A 103 2.11 -8.40 -2.06
CA ARG A 103 2.84 -8.13 -0.82
C ARG A 103 2.07 -7.28 0.21
N ARG A 104 0.92 -6.70 -0.16
CA ARG A 104 0.14 -5.83 0.73
C ARG A 104 -0.54 -6.62 1.85
N ASP A 105 -1.00 -5.91 2.87
CA ASP A 105 -1.63 -6.53 4.04
C ASP A 105 -3.02 -7.09 3.76
N PHE A 106 -3.94 -6.23 3.25
CA PHE A 106 -5.34 -6.57 3.04
C PHE A 106 -5.76 -6.36 1.58
N THR A 107 -6.69 -7.18 1.11
CA THR A 107 -7.23 -7.08 -0.26
C THR A 107 -7.83 -5.71 -0.53
N ILE A 108 -8.52 -5.11 0.44
CA ILE A 108 -9.09 -3.76 0.34
C ILE A 108 -8.03 -2.64 0.23
N ASN A 109 -6.78 -2.92 0.58
CA ASN A 109 -5.65 -2.00 0.44
C ASN A 109 -4.80 -2.29 -0.80
N ALA A 110 -5.15 -3.32 -1.59
CA ALA A 110 -4.49 -3.72 -2.82
C ALA A 110 -5.27 -3.27 -4.08
N LEU A 111 -5.86 -2.11 -3.99
CA LEU A 111 -6.65 -1.47 -5.04
C LEU A 111 -5.86 -0.32 -5.65
N TYR A 112 -5.86 -0.21 -6.97
CA TYR A 112 -5.14 0.81 -7.71
C TYR A 112 -6.07 1.55 -8.67
N LEU A 113 -5.88 2.85 -8.79
CA LEU A 113 -6.65 3.70 -9.70
C LEU A 113 -5.70 4.42 -10.65
N ASP A 114 -5.84 4.20 -11.95
CA ASP A 114 -5.02 4.87 -12.96
C ASP A 114 -5.49 6.31 -13.26
N ALA A 115 -4.70 7.05 -14.01
CA ALA A 115 -5.01 8.42 -14.41
C ALA A 115 -6.26 8.54 -15.29
N GLY A 116 -6.72 7.45 -15.89
CA GLY A 116 -7.96 7.38 -16.68
C GLY A 116 -9.20 7.02 -15.86
N GLY A 117 -9.02 6.81 -14.54
CA GLY A 117 -10.10 6.41 -13.64
C GLY A 117 -10.44 4.90 -13.70
N ARG A 118 -9.58 4.08 -14.28
CA ARG A 118 -9.78 2.63 -14.31
C ARG A 118 -9.24 2.01 -13.03
N LEU A 119 -10.08 1.21 -12.39
CA LEU A 119 -9.71 0.42 -11.22
C LEU A 119 -8.96 -0.85 -11.66
N PHE A 120 -7.80 -1.11 -11.06
CA PHE A 120 -7.09 -2.38 -11.13
C PHE A 120 -7.18 -3.08 -9.78
N ASP A 121 -7.83 -4.23 -9.74
CA ASP A 121 -8.12 -5.02 -8.55
C ASP A 121 -7.77 -6.50 -8.78
N PRO A 122 -6.49 -6.87 -8.66
CA PRO A 122 -6.05 -8.24 -8.95
C PRO A 122 -6.47 -9.26 -7.89
N LEU A 123 -6.89 -8.80 -6.70
CA LEU A 123 -7.12 -9.67 -5.53
C LEU A 123 -8.58 -9.68 -5.04
N GLY A 124 -9.48 -9.00 -5.74
CA GLY A 124 -10.91 -8.94 -5.41
C GLY A 124 -11.22 -8.05 -4.20
N GLY A 125 -10.39 -7.03 -3.96
CA GLY A 125 -10.56 -6.09 -2.84
C GLY A 125 -11.84 -5.26 -2.93
N GLN A 126 -12.31 -4.93 -4.14
CA GLN A 126 -13.58 -4.22 -4.33
C GLN A 126 -14.76 -5.08 -3.85
N ALA A 127 -14.78 -6.36 -4.17
CA ALA A 127 -15.83 -7.27 -3.72
C ALA A 127 -15.77 -7.46 -2.20
N ASP A 128 -14.57 -7.56 -1.62
CA ASP A 128 -14.38 -7.64 -0.18
C ASP A 128 -14.84 -6.37 0.54
N LEU A 129 -14.57 -5.19 -0.03
CA LEU A 129 -15.01 -3.91 0.50
C LEU A 129 -16.54 -3.78 0.49
N ALA A 130 -17.18 -4.13 -0.63
CA ALA A 130 -18.64 -4.12 -0.77
C ALA A 130 -19.33 -5.11 0.19
N ALA A 131 -18.70 -6.26 0.43
CA ALA A 131 -19.17 -7.28 1.38
C ALA A 131 -18.81 -6.95 2.84
N GLN A 132 -18.15 -5.84 3.11
CA GLN A 132 -17.62 -5.49 4.43
C GLN A 132 -16.78 -6.63 5.03
N ARG A 133 -15.92 -7.21 4.23
CA ARG A 133 -15.05 -8.31 4.61
C ARG A 133 -13.58 -7.86 4.64
N LEU A 134 -12.99 -7.84 5.82
CA LEU A 134 -11.56 -7.59 5.97
C LEU A 134 -10.78 -8.90 5.85
N ARG A 135 -10.07 -9.08 4.75
CA ARG A 135 -9.32 -10.29 4.42
C ARG A 135 -7.85 -9.95 4.15
N PHE A 136 -6.96 -10.76 4.71
CA PHE A 136 -5.53 -10.69 4.35
C PHE A 136 -5.30 -11.06 2.89
N VAL A 137 -4.27 -10.50 2.29
CA VAL A 137 -3.76 -10.95 1.00
C VAL A 137 -3.09 -12.31 1.18
N GLY A 138 -3.48 -13.31 0.41
CA GLY A 138 -2.96 -14.67 0.56
C GLY A 138 -3.36 -15.32 1.89
N ARG A 139 -2.42 -16.04 2.51
CA ARG A 139 -2.67 -16.73 3.79
C ARG A 139 -2.45 -15.79 4.96
N ALA A 140 -3.43 -15.67 5.84
CA ALA A 140 -3.37 -14.80 7.02
C ALA A 140 -2.17 -15.13 7.94
N THR A 141 -1.85 -16.42 8.09
CA THR A 141 -0.70 -16.90 8.88
C THR A 141 0.62 -16.34 8.36
N ASP A 142 0.82 -16.39 7.05
CA ASP A 142 2.05 -15.92 6.41
C ASP A 142 2.19 -14.39 6.59
N ARG A 143 1.11 -13.66 6.37
CA ARG A 143 1.08 -12.20 6.52
C ARG A 143 1.39 -11.74 7.95
N VAL A 144 0.88 -12.46 8.96
CA VAL A 144 1.16 -12.16 10.37
C VAL A 144 2.62 -12.49 10.74
N GLN A 145 3.17 -13.59 10.22
CA GLN A 145 4.56 -13.96 10.46
C GLN A 145 5.57 -13.00 9.80
N GLU A 146 5.24 -12.49 8.61
CA GLU A 146 6.08 -11.51 7.91
C GLU A 146 6.17 -10.16 8.64
N ASP A 147 5.07 -9.71 9.25
CA ASP A 147 5.04 -8.50 10.07
C ASP A 147 3.92 -8.59 11.11
N ALA A 148 4.31 -8.75 12.37
CA ALA A 148 3.37 -8.82 13.49
C ALA A 148 2.52 -7.54 13.66
N LEU A 149 2.97 -6.38 13.16
CA LEU A 149 2.19 -5.14 13.17
C LEU A 149 0.87 -5.29 12.39
N ARG A 150 0.81 -6.19 11.41
CA ARG A 150 -0.41 -6.48 10.66
C ARG A 150 -1.55 -7.02 11.53
N MET A 151 -1.27 -7.60 12.70
CA MET A 151 -2.29 -7.98 13.68
C MET A 151 -3.00 -6.75 14.26
N LEU A 152 -2.23 -5.74 14.67
CA LEU A 152 -2.80 -4.48 15.19
C LEU A 152 -3.54 -3.72 14.08
N ARG A 153 -2.99 -3.74 12.86
CA ARG A 153 -3.66 -3.18 11.69
C ARG A 153 -4.99 -3.88 11.41
N TYR A 154 -5.05 -5.22 11.51
CA TYR A 154 -6.31 -5.96 11.36
C TYR A 154 -7.35 -5.50 12.40
N CYS A 155 -6.97 -5.43 13.68
CA CYS A 155 -7.86 -4.95 14.74
C CYS A 155 -8.38 -3.54 14.45
N ARG A 156 -7.51 -2.62 14.03
CA ARG A 156 -7.90 -1.24 13.68
C ARG A 156 -8.85 -1.21 12.48
N PHE A 157 -8.50 -1.87 11.39
CA PHE A 157 -9.34 -1.88 10.19
C PHE A 157 -10.66 -2.64 10.37
N SER A 158 -10.72 -3.61 11.28
CA SER A 158 -11.96 -4.34 11.56
C SER A 158 -13.05 -3.45 12.14
N ILE A 159 -12.71 -2.35 12.79
CA ILE A 159 -13.67 -1.37 13.30
C ILE A 159 -14.40 -0.68 12.15
N ASP A 160 -13.67 -0.35 11.08
CA ASP A 160 -14.17 0.49 9.99
C ASP A 160 -14.69 -0.28 8.77
N TYR A 161 -14.11 -1.46 8.49
CA TYR A 161 -14.29 -2.17 7.22
C TYR A 161 -14.77 -3.61 7.37
N ASN A 162 -15.02 -4.07 8.59
CA ASN A 162 -15.52 -5.41 8.81
C ASN A 162 -17.02 -5.35 9.17
N GLY A 163 -17.78 -6.26 8.56
CA GLY A 163 -19.20 -6.43 8.89
C GLY A 163 -19.43 -7.25 10.15
N ALA A 164 -20.61 -7.84 10.28
CA ALA A 164 -21.00 -8.63 11.43
C ALA A 164 -20.19 -9.92 11.63
N GLN A 165 -19.49 -10.39 10.59
CA GLN A 165 -18.72 -11.64 10.66
C GLN A 165 -17.27 -11.39 10.31
N TYR A 166 -16.38 -11.78 11.24
CA TYR A 166 -14.94 -11.75 11.03
C TYR A 166 -14.50 -12.87 10.11
N ASP A 167 -13.46 -12.61 9.30
CA ASP A 167 -12.79 -13.64 8.51
C ASP A 167 -12.18 -14.70 9.46
N LYS A 168 -12.60 -15.97 9.31
CA LYS A 168 -12.18 -17.06 10.19
C LYS A 168 -10.67 -17.30 10.14
N GLN A 169 -10.07 -17.25 8.95
CA GLN A 169 -8.63 -17.46 8.78
C GLN A 169 -7.83 -16.33 9.45
N ALA A 170 -8.31 -15.10 9.34
CA ALA A 170 -7.69 -13.99 10.05
C ALA A 170 -7.74 -14.16 11.57
N VAL A 171 -8.91 -14.50 12.13
CA VAL A 171 -9.07 -14.70 13.57
C VAL A 171 -8.20 -15.85 14.07
N GLU A 172 -8.14 -16.97 13.35
CA GLU A 172 -7.28 -18.12 13.68
C GLU A 172 -5.80 -17.73 13.67
N ALA A 173 -5.35 -17.00 12.64
CA ALA A 173 -3.97 -16.51 12.55
C ALA A 173 -3.64 -15.56 13.72
N LEU A 174 -4.51 -14.59 14.03
CA LEU A 174 -4.28 -13.67 15.14
C LEU A 174 -4.18 -14.42 16.49
N ARG A 175 -5.03 -15.41 16.72
CA ARG A 175 -4.97 -16.24 17.95
C ARG A 175 -3.70 -17.07 18.01
N GLY A 176 -3.33 -17.72 16.91
CA GLY A 176 -2.16 -18.59 16.84
C GLY A 176 -0.83 -17.84 17.02
N PHE A 177 -0.76 -16.58 16.64
CA PHE A 177 0.43 -15.74 16.70
C PHE A 177 0.34 -14.59 17.70
N ALA A 178 -0.62 -14.61 18.64
CA ALA A 178 -0.84 -13.52 19.60
C ALA A 178 0.43 -13.16 20.41
N SER A 179 1.31 -14.12 20.67
CA SER A 179 2.58 -13.89 21.37
C SER A 179 3.54 -12.95 20.62
N LEU A 180 3.44 -12.86 19.28
CA LEU A 180 4.26 -11.94 18.51
C LEU A 180 3.93 -10.47 18.80
N ALA A 181 2.71 -10.18 19.27
CA ALA A 181 2.32 -8.83 19.64
C ALA A 181 3.12 -8.29 20.83
N ALA A 182 3.61 -9.16 21.71
CA ALA A 182 4.45 -8.77 22.85
C ALA A 182 5.83 -8.21 22.44
N GLY A 183 6.30 -8.54 21.23
CA GLY A 183 7.54 -8.02 20.66
C GLY A 183 7.42 -6.67 19.95
N LEU A 184 6.19 -6.14 19.80
CA LEU A 184 5.97 -4.85 19.16
C LEU A 184 6.36 -3.71 20.12
N SER A 185 7.18 -2.77 19.64
CA SER A 185 7.50 -1.57 20.42
C SER A 185 6.27 -0.66 20.51
N GLY A 186 6.11 0.05 21.65
CA GLY A 186 5.01 0.97 21.87
C GLY A 186 4.98 2.20 20.95
N GLU A 187 6.01 2.37 20.13
CA GLU A 187 6.13 3.46 19.14
C GLU A 187 5.59 3.09 17.75
N ARG A 188 5.08 1.85 17.58
CA ARG A 188 4.58 1.34 16.29
C ARG A 188 3.06 1.30 16.18
#